data_d8e5717c93686054a512a13ffa2d3ae4
#
_entry.id   d8e5717c93686054a512a13ffa2d3ae4
#
_cell.length_a   1.000
_cell.length_b   1.000
_cell.length_c   1.000
_cell.angle_alpha   90.00
_cell.angle_beta   90.00
_cell.angle_gamma   90.00
#
_symmetry.space_group_name_H-M   'P 1'
#
loop_
_entity.id
_entity.type
_entity.pdbx_description
1 polymer ?
#
loop_
_entity_poly.entity_id
_entity_poly.type
_entity_poly.pdbx_seq_one_letter_code
_entity_poly.pdbx_strand_id
1 'polypeptide(L)'
;ELREKMTRDDTLARLAEAHADELYDPDQNAFFWVAIGKAQSKYKEVTGDAAEKAKAGLEYLAESFSLSKYDADALCAKLFSDTYKDIPRAARKRRETKFFDWQIGDVYAYKMRSAEAKAAYLDDCTLLLHVSDIRKFDRHVYPIICELLWLDGTLPKTIDEINKCGFLVVGTYGLNFWDKKPVYTAILKIDSKQDFSELSQNTIYIGNFTGIAAPVAPDSEIYSRFIAVHDIERKACYAFHNLGIEYLSDKSQH
;
A
#
# COMPACT_ATOMS: atom_id res chain seq x y z
N GLU A 1 1.87 9.26 13.16
CA GLU A 1 1.62 10.38 14.10
C GLU A 1 2.85 11.28 14.34
N LEU A 2 4.07 10.75 14.42
CA LEU A 2 5.31 11.55 14.63
C LEU A 2 5.67 12.44 13.42
N ARG A 3 5.37 12.03 12.18
CA ARG A 3 5.71 12.77 10.96
C ARG A 3 4.86 14.02 10.72
N GLU A 4 3.68 14.12 11.31
CA GLU A 4 2.79 15.30 11.15
C GLU A 4 3.14 16.45 12.09
N LYS A 5 3.93 16.22 13.14
CA LYS A 5 4.26 17.23 14.17
C LYS A 5 5.66 17.83 14.06
N MET A 6 6.52 17.29 13.20
CA MET A 6 7.87 17.84 13.03
C MET A 6 7.86 19.03 12.10
N THR A 7 8.47 20.13 12.54
CA THR A 7 8.75 21.26 11.65
C THR A 7 9.82 20.87 10.63
N ARG A 8 9.96 21.67 9.58
CA ARG A 8 11.00 21.49 8.57
C ARG A 8 12.39 21.61 9.19
N ASP A 9 12.56 22.58 10.06
CA ASP A 9 13.83 22.85 10.73
C ASP A 9 14.20 21.69 11.66
N ASP A 10 13.25 21.11 12.40
CA ASP A 10 13.46 19.89 13.18
C ASP A 10 13.89 18.72 12.30
N THR A 11 13.31 18.59 11.10
CA THR A 11 13.66 17.52 10.15
C THR A 11 15.09 17.72 9.62
N LEU A 12 15.46 18.96 9.28
CA LEU A 12 16.83 19.28 8.83
C LEU A 12 17.86 19.08 9.95
N ALA A 13 17.53 19.52 11.17
CA ALA A 13 18.39 19.33 12.33
C ALA A 13 18.67 17.85 12.59
N ARG A 14 17.63 17.01 12.56
CA ARG A 14 17.79 15.54 12.72
C ARG A 14 18.54 14.88 11.58
N LEU A 15 18.36 15.34 10.34
CA LEU A 15 19.15 14.84 9.22
C LEU A 15 20.62 15.21 9.37
N ALA A 16 20.91 16.45 9.76
CA ALA A 16 22.29 16.88 10.02
C ALA A 16 22.93 16.13 11.20
N GLU A 17 22.16 15.87 12.25
CA GLU A 17 22.61 15.06 13.39
C GLU A 17 22.88 13.60 13.00
N ALA A 18 21.99 12.99 12.22
CA ALA A 18 22.14 11.61 11.75
C ALA A 18 23.35 11.40 10.82
N HIS A 19 23.83 12.46 10.16
CA HIS A 19 24.98 12.46 9.26
C HIS A 19 26.16 13.28 9.81
N ALA A 20 26.18 13.53 11.12
CA ALA A 20 27.18 14.43 11.72
C ALA A 20 28.61 14.01 11.41
N ASP A 21 28.94 12.73 11.45
CA ASP A 21 30.27 12.20 11.18
C ASP A 21 30.68 12.44 9.71
N GLU A 22 29.74 12.32 8.78
CA GLU A 22 29.97 12.56 7.34
C GLU A 22 30.14 14.05 7.04
N LEU A 23 29.47 14.93 7.82
CA LEU A 23 29.54 16.39 7.65
C LEU A 23 30.87 17.03 8.10
N TYR A 24 31.74 16.26 8.74
CA TYR A 24 33.12 16.71 9.00
C TYR A 24 34.00 16.69 7.76
N ASP A 25 33.69 15.85 6.78
CA ASP A 25 34.36 15.84 5.50
C ASP A 25 33.85 16.98 4.63
N PRO A 26 34.68 17.90 4.10
CA PRO A 26 34.23 19.04 3.33
C PRO A 26 33.49 18.67 2.07
N ASP A 27 33.89 17.58 1.37
CA ASP A 27 33.25 17.11 0.15
C ASP A 27 31.84 16.57 0.46
N GLN A 28 31.73 15.74 1.49
CA GLN A 28 30.45 15.16 1.92
C GLN A 28 29.50 16.25 2.43
N ASN A 29 30.02 17.22 3.17
CA ASN A 29 29.25 18.37 3.63
C ASN A 29 28.69 19.17 2.45
N ALA A 30 29.50 19.48 1.46
CA ALA A 30 29.07 20.21 0.27
C ALA A 30 28.00 19.43 -0.51
N PHE A 31 28.19 18.14 -0.75
CA PHE A 31 27.21 17.28 -1.41
C PHE A 31 25.91 17.21 -0.64
N PHE A 32 25.96 17.06 0.67
CA PHE A 32 24.77 17.01 1.53
C PHE A 32 23.91 18.27 1.37
N TRP A 33 24.52 19.46 1.54
CA TRP A 33 23.76 20.70 1.46
C TRP A 33 23.26 21.01 0.07
N VAL A 34 24.02 20.68 -0.97
CA VAL A 34 23.56 20.81 -2.36
C VAL A 34 22.38 19.86 -2.62
N ALA A 35 22.42 18.62 -2.13
CA ALA A 35 21.31 17.68 -2.25
C ALA A 35 20.06 18.18 -1.52
N ILE A 36 20.20 18.72 -0.31
CA ILE A 36 19.10 19.34 0.44
C ILE A 36 18.51 20.54 -0.32
N GLY A 37 19.35 21.46 -0.79
CA GLY A 37 18.92 22.62 -1.58
C GLY A 37 18.18 22.20 -2.84
N LYS A 38 18.69 21.21 -3.58
CA LYS A 38 18.04 20.63 -4.77
C LYS A 38 16.71 19.97 -4.43
N ALA A 39 16.63 19.23 -3.34
CA ALA A 39 15.39 18.59 -2.89
C ALA A 39 14.34 19.63 -2.50
N GLN A 40 14.74 20.68 -1.76
CA GLN A 40 13.83 21.75 -1.36
C GLN A 40 13.38 22.61 -2.56
N SER A 41 14.29 22.93 -3.49
CA SER A 41 13.96 23.73 -4.69
C SER A 41 12.89 23.06 -5.57
N LYS A 42 12.92 21.72 -5.65
CA LYS A 42 11.88 20.95 -6.35
C LYS A 42 10.47 21.23 -5.82
N TYR A 43 10.38 21.56 -4.53
CA TYR A 43 9.11 21.87 -3.87
C TYR A 43 8.89 23.38 -3.69
N LYS A 44 9.78 24.23 -4.24
CA LYS A 44 9.76 25.69 -4.07
C LYS A 44 9.77 26.10 -2.60
N GLU A 45 10.59 25.43 -1.81
CA GLU A 45 10.54 25.53 -0.34
C GLU A 45 11.94 25.57 0.31
N VAL A 46 12.93 26.15 -0.37
CA VAL A 46 14.28 26.24 0.21
C VAL A 46 14.28 27.26 1.38
N THR A 47 14.74 26.87 2.54
CA THR A 47 14.91 27.78 3.69
C THR A 47 16.17 28.65 3.49
N GLY A 48 16.22 29.86 4.07
CA GLY A 48 17.36 30.76 3.92
C GLY A 48 18.70 30.13 4.30
N ASP A 49 18.75 29.45 5.45
CA ASP A 49 19.97 28.76 5.93
C ASP A 49 20.39 27.61 5.01
N ALA A 50 19.47 26.77 4.59
CA ALA A 50 19.76 25.68 3.65
C ALA A 50 20.19 26.20 2.27
N ALA A 51 19.66 27.35 1.85
CA ALA A 51 20.06 28.01 0.61
C ALA A 51 21.52 28.49 0.66
N GLU A 52 21.88 29.18 1.73
CA GLU A 52 23.23 29.69 1.91
C GLU A 52 24.26 28.55 1.96
N LYS A 53 23.95 27.49 2.74
CA LYS A 53 24.80 26.30 2.81
C LYS A 53 24.90 25.55 1.49
N ALA A 54 23.79 25.44 0.74
CA ALA A 54 23.79 24.79 -0.57
C ALA A 54 24.57 25.63 -1.61
N LYS A 55 24.51 26.96 -1.53
CA LYS A 55 25.29 27.85 -2.38
C LYS A 55 26.79 27.71 -2.08
N ALA A 56 27.17 27.79 -0.82
CA ALA A 56 28.56 27.59 -0.40
C ALA A 56 29.09 26.20 -0.81
N GLY A 57 28.26 25.16 -0.67
CA GLY A 57 28.59 23.82 -1.13
C GLY A 57 28.81 23.73 -2.65
N LEU A 58 27.98 24.42 -3.45
CA LEU A 58 28.17 24.47 -4.90
C LEU A 58 29.45 25.20 -5.32
N GLU A 59 29.77 26.32 -4.66
CA GLU A 59 30.99 27.08 -4.89
C GLU A 59 32.22 26.20 -4.58
N TYR A 60 32.21 25.52 -3.43
CA TYR A 60 33.25 24.58 -3.04
C TYR A 60 33.43 23.43 -4.04
N LEU A 61 32.34 22.78 -4.46
CA LEU A 61 32.39 21.67 -5.41
C LEU A 61 32.85 22.14 -6.79
N ALA A 62 32.48 23.35 -7.23
CA ALA A 62 32.93 23.92 -8.49
C ALA A 62 34.45 24.14 -8.50
N GLU A 63 35.02 24.60 -7.40
CA GLU A 63 36.47 24.78 -7.22
C GLU A 63 37.19 23.43 -7.13
N SER A 64 36.69 22.50 -6.30
CA SER A 64 37.35 21.23 -6.00
C SER A 64 37.31 20.25 -7.17
N PHE A 65 36.21 20.22 -7.92
CA PHE A 65 36.00 19.26 -9.02
C PHE A 65 36.10 19.88 -10.39
N SER A 66 36.60 21.12 -10.52
CA SER A 66 36.76 21.82 -11.78
C SER A 66 35.49 21.83 -12.66
N LEU A 67 34.32 21.96 -12.00
CA LEU A 67 33.06 22.14 -12.72
C LEU A 67 33.15 23.44 -13.55
N SER A 68 32.63 23.43 -14.76
CA SER A 68 32.61 24.67 -15.52
C SER A 68 31.79 25.73 -14.74
N LYS A 69 32.32 26.96 -14.74
CA LYS A 69 31.61 28.09 -14.07
C LYS A 69 30.17 28.22 -14.61
N TYR A 70 29.96 27.88 -15.87
CA TYR A 70 28.63 27.90 -16.51
C TYR A 70 27.66 26.88 -15.86
N ASP A 71 28.12 25.68 -15.56
CA ASP A 71 27.28 24.63 -14.95
C ASP A 71 26.98 24.96 -13.49
N ALA A 72 27.95 25.51 -12.76
CA ALA A 72 27.75 25.97 -11.39
C ALA A 72 26.75 27.13 -11.33
N ASP A 73 26.90 28.14 -12.19
CA ASP A 73 25.99 29.29 -12.27
C ASP A 73 24.57 28.89 -12.71
N ALA A 74 24.45 27.98 -13.70
CA ALA A 74 23.15 27.44 -14.12
C ALA A 74 22.46 26.66 -13.02
N LEU A 75 23.22 25.90 -12.22
CA LEU A 75 22.70 25.16 -11.10
C LEU A 75 22.30 26.09 -9.95
N CYS A 76 23.10 27.12 -9.66
CA CYS A 76 22.77 28.18 -8.71
C CYS A 76 21.51 28.92 -9.12
N ALA A 77 21.40 29.35 -10.38
CA ALA A 77 20.22 30.03 -10.91
C ALA A 77 18.96 29.17 -10.77
N LYS A 78 19.08 27.85 -11.02
CA LYS A 78 17.96 26.91 -10.88
C LYS A 78 17.58 26.65 -9.44
N LEU A 79 18.54 26.58 -8.52
CA LEU A 79 18.29 26.37 -7.09
C LEU A 79 17.75 27.64 -6.42
N PHE A 80 18.24 28.81 -6.84
CA PHE A 80 18.01 30.09 -6.18
C PHE A 80 17.27 31.10 -7.07
N SER A 81 16.58 30.65 -8.15
CA SER A 81 15.69 31.53 -8.90
C SER A 81 14.62 32.14 -7.97
N ASP A 82 14.33 33.45 -8.15
CA ASP A 82 13.58 34.38 -7.31
C ASP A 82 12.20 33.96 -6.74
N THR A 83 11.95 32.68 -6.65
CA THR A 83 10.72 32.13 -6.06
C THR A 83 10.84 31.78 -4.58
N TYR A 84 11.79 32.44 -3.86
CA TYR A 84 11.83 32.46 -2.41
C TYR A 84 10.65 33.24 -1.85
N LYS A 85 9.50 32.61 -1.80
CA LYS A 85 8.46 33.06 -0.90
C LYS A 85 8.45 32.08 0.25
N ASP A 86 8.61 32.56 1.46
CA ASP A 86 8.17 31.87 2.66
C ASP A 86 6.65 31.64 2.53
N ILE A 87 6.30 30.65 1.77
CA ILE A 87 4.93 30.17 1.69
C ILE A 87 4.80 29.22 2.86
N PRO A 88 4.05 29.60 3.92
CA PRO A 88 3.75 28.68 4.99
C PRO A 88 3.20 27.42 4.35
N ARG A 89 3.81 26.30 4.61
CA ARG A 89 3.35 25.01 4.08
C ARG A 89 1.98 24.75 4.67
N ALA A 90 0.93 25.21 3.99
CA ALA A 90 -0.38 24.62 4.21
C ALA A 90 -0.17 23.12 4.02
N ALA A 91 -0.27 22.37 5.12
CA ALA A 91 -0.12 20.93 5.08
C ALA A 91 -1.00 20.43 3.94
N ARG A 92 -0.39 20.11 2.80
CA ARG A 92 -1.14 19.57 1.66
C ARG A 92 -1.75 18.29 2.21
N LYS A 93 -3.03 18.32 2.53
CA LYS A 93 -3.79 17.10 2.81
C LYS A 93 -3.52 16.20 1.62
N ARG A 94 -2.66 15.21 1.84
CA ARG A 94 -2.36 14.22 0.80
C ARG A 94 -3.71 13.62 0.45
N ARG A 95 -4.17 13.83 -0.79
CA ARG A 95 -5.44 13.28 -1.22
C ARG A 95 -5.36 11.77 -1.09
N GLU A 96 -6.36 11.21 -0.43
CA GLU A 96 -6.53 9.78 -0.38
C GLU A 96 -6.71 9.27 -1.81
N THR A 97 -6.02 8.19 -2.13
CA THR A 97 -6.12 7.55 -3.43
C THR A 97 -6.96 6.29 -3.26
N LYS A 98 -8.16 6.32 -3.78
CA LYS A 98 -9.10 5.19 -3.84
C LYS A 98 -9.46 4.94 -5.29
N PHE A 99 -9.22 3.73 -5.78
CA PHE A 99 -9.45 3.37 -7.19
C PHE A 99 -10.68 2.48 -7.41
N PHE A 100 -11.44 2.20 -6.38
CA PHE A 100 -12.62 1.36 -6.40
C PHE A 100 -13.81 2.06 -5.74
N ASP A 101 -15.01 1.59 -6.02
CA ASP A 101 -16.29 2.08 -5.47
C ASP A 101 -16.99 1.06 -4.55
N TRP A 102 -16.37 -0.07 -4.31
CA TRP A 102 -16.87 -1.13 -3.44
C TRP A 102 -17.14 -0.63 -2.02
N GLN A 103 -18.15 -1.24 -1.38
CA GLN A 103 -18.59 -0.93 -0.03
C GLN A 103 -18.42 -2.15 0.89
N ILE A 104 -18.38 -1.91 2.19
CA ILE A 104 -18.37 -2.99 3.19
C ILE A 104 -19.68 -3.77 3.06
N GLY A 105 -19.59 -5.10 3.04
CA GLY A 105 -20.70 -6.01 2.82
C GLY A 105 -20.90 -6.40 1.37
N ASP A 106 -20.28 -5.73 0.41
CA ASP A 106 -20.40 -6.11 -1.01
C ASP A 106 -19.81 -7.50 -1.27
N VAL A 107 -20.49 -8.26 -2.11
CA VAL A 107 -20.05 -9.57 -2.57
C VAL A 107 -19.99 -9.55 -4.10
N TYR A 108 -18.84 -9.98 -4.61
CA TYR A 108 -18.58 -10.11 -6.03
C TYR A 108 -18.22 -11.54 -6.37
N ALA A 109 -18.83 -12.07 -7.42
CA ALA A 109 -18.46 -13.36 -8.00
C ALA A 109 -17.32 -13.19 -9.00
N TYR A 110 -16.23 -13.87 -8.77
CA TYR A 110 -15.06 -13.93 -9.64
C TYR A 110 -14.96 -15.32 -10.23
N LYS A 111 -15.07 -15.45 -11.56
CA LYS A 111 -14.97 -16.75 -12.24
C LYS A 111 -13.51 -17.13 -12.46
N MET A 112 -13.08 -18.21 -11.85
CA MET A 112 -11.74 -18.75 -12.01
C MET A 112 -11.54 -19.37 -13.40
N ARG A 113 -10.47 -18.99 -14.11
CA ARG A 113 -10.22 -19.43 -15.50
C ARG A 113 -8.75 -19.65 -15.81
N SER A 114 -7.83 -19.37 -14.88
CA SER A 114 -6.41 -19.50 -15.12
C SER A 114 -5.97 -20.95 -15.34
N ALA A 115 -4.75 -21.12 -15.81
CA ALA A 115 -4.14 -22.44 -15.93
C ALA A 115 -3.95 -23.10 -14.56
N GLU A 116 -3.67 -22.30 -13.54
CA GLU A 116 -3.58 -22.73 -12.15
C GLU A 116 -4.90 -23.22 -11.60
N ALA A 117 -6.01 -22.50 -11.88
CA ALA A 117 -7.35 -22.93 -11.49
C ALA A 117 -7.73 -24.25 -12.13
N LYS A 118 -7.43 -24.43 -13.42
CA LYS A 118 -7.64 -25.72 -14.13
C LYS A 118 -6.83 -26.85 -13.54
N ALA A 119 -5.54 -26.60 -13.26
CA ALA A 119 -4.66 -27.59 -12.63
C ALA A 119 -5.13 -27.96 -11.21
N ALA A 120 -5.83 -27.05 -10.54
CA ALA A 120 -6.41 -27.24 -9.22
C ALA A 120 -7.83 -27.82 -9.23
N TYR A 121 -8.41 -28.08 -10.41
CA TYR A 121 -9.82 -28.50 -10.58
C TYR A 121 -10.83 -27.49 -10.01
N LEU A 122 -10.50 -26.20 -10.08
CA LEU A 122 -11.31 -25.08 -9.56
C LEU A 122 -11.88 -24.18 -10.69
N ASP A 123 -11.66 -24.52 -11.95
CA ASP A 123 -12.10 -23.73 -13.10
C ASP A 123 -13.62 -23.73 -13.31
N ASP A 124 -14.33 -24.69 -12.73
CA ASP A 124 -15.80 -24.70 -12.65
C ASP A 124 -16.35 -24.00 -11.40
N CYS A 125 -15.47 -23.59 -10.50
CA CYS A 125 -15.84 -22.92 -9.26
C CYS A 125 -15.92 -21.41 -9.45
N THR A 126 -16.73 -20.77 -8.62
CA THR A 126 -16.79 -19.32 -8.49
C THR A 126 -16.16 -18.89 -7.16
N LEU A 127 -15.22 -17.99 -7.22
CA LEU A 127 -14.67 -17.37 -6.02
C LEU A 127 -15.55 -16.17 -5.65
N LEU A 128 -16.09 -16.14 -4.43
CA LEU A 128 -16.82 -14.99 -3.94
C LEU A 128 -15.86 -14.10 -3.15
N LEU A 129 -15.77 -12.84 -3.56
CA LEU A 129 -14.98 -11.81 -2.89
C LEU A 129 -15.93 -10.98 -2.02
N HIS A 130 -15.92 -11.22 -0.72
CA HIS A 130 -16.72 -10.45 0.25
C HIS A 130 -15.87 -9.32 0.84
N VAL A 131 -16.32 -8.09 0.70
CA VAL A 131 -15.67 -6.91 1.28
C VAL A 131 -16.01 -6.82 2.77
N SER A 132 -15.11 -7.28 3.61
CA SER A 132 -15.31 -7.30 5.07
C SER A 132 -14.96 -5.97 5.74
N ASP A 133 -14.03 -5.19 5.17
CA ASP A 133 -13.60 -3.90 5.69
C ASP A 133 -12.95 -3.06 4.56
N ILE A 134 -12.75 -1.78 4.82
CA ILE A 134 -12.01 -0.86 3.92
C ILE A 134 -11.00 -0.12 4.79
N ARG A 135 -9.72 -0.28 4.47
CA ARG A 135 -8.64 0.29 5.29
C ARG A 135 -7.74 1.21 4.49
N LYS A 136 -7.21 2.18 5.20
CA LYS A 136 -6.24 3.13 4.70
C LYS A 136 -4.84 2.74 5.15
N PHE A 137 -3.94 2.63 4.17
CA PHE A 137 -2.51 2.40 4.35
C PHE A 137 -1.75 3.58 3.74
N ASP A 138 -1.18 4.45 4.57
CA ASP A 138 -0.58 5.73 4.16
C ASP A 138 -1.61 6.59 3.37
N ARG A 139 -1.46 6.70 2.06
CA ARG A 139 -2.35 7.47 1.18
C ARG A 139 -3.33 6.60 0.37
N HIS A 140 -3.12 5.30 0.36
CA HIS A 140 -3.91 4.37 -0.43
C HIS A 140 -5.01 3.74 0.43
N VAL A 141 -6.19 3.59 -0.16
CA VAL A 141 -7.33 2.93 0.45
C VAL A 141 -7.55 1.61 -0.29
N TYR A 142 -7.64 0.51 0.45
CA TYR A 142 -7.83 -0.83 -0.09
C TYR A 142 -9.02 -1.53 0.55
N PRO A 143 -9.75 -2.37 -0.21
CA PRO A 143 -10.73 -3.27 0.37
C PRO A 143 -10.02 -4.42 1.07
N ILE A 144 -10.54 -4.81 2.22
CA ILE A 144 -10.20 -6.05 2.91
C ILE A 144 -11.25 -7.07 2.49
N ILE A 145 -10.82 -8.16 1.90
CA ILE A 145 -11.72 -9.19 1.37
C ILE A 145 -11.57 -10.49 2.13
N CYS A 146 -12.68 -11.23 2.23
CA CYS A 146 -12.70 -12.67 2.48
C CYS A 146 -12.98 -13.38 1.17
N GLU A 147 -12.25 -14.44 0.91
CA GLU A 147 -12.45 -15.31 -0.24
C GLU A 147 -13.27 -16.53 0.17
N LEU A 148 -14.42 -16.73 -0.49
CA LEU A 148 -15.28 -17.90 -0.26
C LEU A 148 -15.40 -18.71 -1.55
N LEU A 149 -15.36 -20.02 -1.42
CA LEU A 149 -15.47 -20.91 -2.57
C LEU A 149 -16.93 -21.33 -2.75
N TRP A 150 -17.49 -21.04 -3.93
CA TRP A 150 -18.82 -21.41 -4.35
C TRP A 150 -18.74 -22.51 -5.40
N LEU A 151 -19.33 -23.67 -5.11
CA LEU A 151 -19.25 -24.87 -5.94
C LEU A 151 -20.50 -25.10 -6.81
N ASP A 152 -21.58 -24.36 -6.55
CA ASP A 152 -22.80 -24.47 -7.35
C ASP A 152 -22.68 -23.64 -8.63
N GLY A 153 -23.22 -24.14 -9.73
CA GLY A 153 -23.21 -23.46 -11.02
C GLY A 153 -24.07 -22.19 -11.09
N THR A 154 -24.99 -22.00 -10.13
CA THR A 154 -25.83 -20.81 -10.01
C THR A 154 -25.29 -19.87 -8.98
N LEU A 155 -25.25 -18.56 -9.25
CA LEU A 155 -24.76 -17.57 -8.28
C LEU A 155 -25.70 -17.47 -7.07
N PRO A 156 -25.15 -17.35 -5.83
CA PRO A 156 -25.95 -17.22 -4.62
C PRO A 156 -26.75 -15.91 -4.64
N LYS A 157 -27.98 -15.95 -4.10
CA LYS A 157 -28.89 -14.80 -4.06
C LYS A 157 -29.23 -14.36 -2.65
N THR A 158 -28.91 -15.20 -1.67
CA THR A 158 -29.28 -14.97 -0.27
C THR A 158 -28.05 -15.10 0.64
N ILE A 159 -28.12 -14.46 1.79
CA ILE A 159 -27.07 -14.58 2.81
C ILE A 159 -26.94 -16.02 3.32
N ASP A 160 -28.05 -16.77 3.38
CA ASP A 160 -28.02 -18.16 3.84
C ASP A 160 -27.29 -19.07 2.86
N GLU A 161 -27.39 -18.80 1.56
CA GLU A 161 -26.60 -19.50 0.54
C GLU A 161 -25.11 -19.17 0.67
N ILE A 162 -24.77 -17.88 0.86
CA ILE A 162 -23.39 -17.44 1.02
C ILE A 162 -22.78 -18.01 2.32
N ASN A 163 -23.54 -18.08 3.41
CA ASN A 163 -23.08 -18.65 4.68
C ASN A 163 -22.81 -20.16 4.63
N LYS A 164 -23.28 -20.85 3.58
CA LYS A 164 -22.92 -22.25 3.31
C LYS A 164 -21.59 -22.41 2.60
N CYS A 165 -21.02 -21.33 2.07
CA CYS A 165 -19.70 -21.37 1.44
C CYS A 165 -18.60 -21.60 2.47
N GLY A 166 -17.55 -22.26 2.02
CA GLY A 166 -16.32 -22.35 2.82
C GLY A 166 -15.44 -21.12 2.64
N PHE A 167 -14.94 -20.57 3.74
CA PHE A 167 -13.95 -19.51 3.73
C PHE A 167 -12.56 -20.09 3.42
N LEU A 168 -11.87 -19.52 2.45
CA LEU A 168 -10.48 -19.88 2.18
C LEU A 168 -9.57 -19.33 3.28
N VAL A 169 -8.70 -20.17 3.78
CA VAL A 169 -7.63 -19.76 4.70
C VAL A 169 -6.51 -19.13 3.87
N VAL A 170 -6.44 -17.81 3.83
CA VAL A 170 -5.47 -17.08 2.98
C VAL A 170 -4.08 -17.00 3.60
N GLY A 171 -3.92 -17.40 4.85
CA GLY A 171 -2.64 -17.43 5.54
C GLY A 171 -2.74 -17.99 6.95
N THR A 172 -1.63 -18.03 7.63
CA THR A 172 -1.56 -18.38 9.06
C THR A 172 -0.66 -17.39 9.78
N TYR A 173 -0.98 -17.13 11.05
CA TYR A 173 -0.14 -16.31 11.93
C TYR A 173 0.13 -17.03 13.25
N GLY A 174 1.24 -16.71 13.90
CA GLY A 174 1.61 -17.26 15.20
C GLY A 174 3.08 -17.02 15.47
N LEU A 175 3.45 -16.88 16.73
CA LEU A 175 4.85 -16.69 17.14
C LEU A 175 5.65 -17.99 17.06
N ASN A 176 4.97 -19.15 17.20
CA ASN A 176 5.57 -20.48 17.19
C ASN A 176 4.90 -21.37 16.14
N PHE A 177 5.62 -22.39 15.69
CA PHE A 177 5.12 -23.37 14.72
C PHE A 177 3.82 -24.06 15.18
N TRP A 178 3.65 -24.24 16.48
CA TRP A 178 2.55 -24.99 17.11
C TRP A 178 1.31 -24.11 17.39
N ASP A 179 1.43 -22.78 17.26
CA ASP A 179 0.38 -21.82 17.64
C ASP A 179 -0.14 -21.04 16.42
N LYS A 180 -0.11 -21.67 15.26
CA LYS A 180 -0.55 -21.06 14.01
C LYS A 180 -2.07 -21.00 13.96
N LYS A 181 -2.59 -19.77 13.91
CA LYS A 181 -4.02 -19.50 13.71
C LYS A 181 -4.30 -19.15 12.25
N PRO A 182 -5.42 -19.60 11.68
CA PRO A 182 -5.78 -19.27 10.31
C PRO A 182 -6.13 -17.79 10.13
N VAL A 183 -5.81 -17.25 8.96
CA VAL A 183 -6.19 -15.90 8.52
C VAL A 183 -7.12 -16.02 7.33
N TYR A 184 -8.28 -15.36 7.40
CA TYR A 184 -9.33 -15.44 6.38
C TYR A 184 -9.46 -14.16 5.55
N THR A 185 -8.76 -13.10 5.92
CA THR A 185 -8.84 -11.81 5.27
C THR A 185 -7.58 -11.47 4.51
N ALA A 186 -7.73 -10.88 3.35
CA ALA A 186 -6.65 -10.37 2.53
C ALA A 186 -6.88 -8.91 2.16
N ILE A 187 -5.82 -8.15 2.00
CA ILE A 187 -5.86 -6.79 1.47
C ILE A 187 -5.77 -6.89 -0.05
N LEU A 188 -6.86 -6.58 -0.75
CA LEU A 188 -6.85 -6.57 -2.20
C LEU A 188 -6.23 -5.27 -2.71
N LYS A 189 -5.05 -5.40 -3.28
CA LYS A 189 -4.23 -4.28 -3.74
C LYS A 189 -4.70 -3.80 -5.10
N ILE A 190 -5.43 -2.67 -5.10
CA ILE A 190 -5.89 -1.96 -6.30
C ILE A 190 -5.12 -0.65 -6.35
N ASP A 191 -4.00 -0.63 -7.06
CA ASP A 191 -3.07 0.50 -7.10
C ASP A 191 -3.36 1.48 -8.24
N SER A 192 -4.22 1.10 -9.19
CA SER A 192 -4.54 1.89 -10.36
C SER A 192 -5.99 1.70 -10.83
N LYS A 193 -6.44 2.62 -11.68
CA LYS A 193 -7.72 2.46 -12.39
C LYS A 193 -7.72 1.26 -13.33
N GLN A 194 -6.54 0.87 -13.84
CA GLN A 194 -6.42 -0.30 -14.71
C GLN A 194 -6.66 -1.58 -13.92
N ASP A 195 -6.07 -1.73 -12.73
CA ASP A 195 -6.31 -2.88 -11.84
C ASP A 195 -7.80 -3.01 -11.52
N PHE A 196 -8.46 -1.89 -11.21
CA PHE A 196 -9.90 -1.91 -10.94
C PHE A 196 -10.73 -2.25 -12.18
N SER A 197 -10.33 -1.76 -13.36
CA SER A 197 -11.00 -2.11 -14.62
C SER A 197 -10.87 -3.61 -14.94
N GLU A 198 -9.67 -4.18 -14.77
CA GLU A 198 -9.43 -5.61 -14.95
C GLU A 198 -10.26 -6.45 -13.98
N LEU A 199 -10.27 -6.08 -12.70
CA LEU A 199 -11.06 -6.74 -11.68
C LEU A 199 -12.55 -6.68 -12.01
N SER A 200 -13.07 -5.51 -12.39
CA SER A 200 -14.48 -5.30 -12.72
C SER A 200 -14.94 -6.09 -13.96
N GLN A 201 -14.05 -6.33 -14.92
CA GLN A 201 -14.36 -7.17 -16.09
C GLN A 201 -14.47 -8.66 -15.74
N ASN A 202 -13.81 -9.09 -14.67
CA ASN A 202 -13.77 -10.47 -14.21
C ASN A 202 -14.70 -10.74 -13.03
N THR A 203 -15.42 -9.73 -12.53
CA THR A 203 -16.33 -9.87 -11.39
C THR A 203 -17.76 -9.51 -11.77
N ILE A 204 -18.71 -10.16 -11.10
CA ILE A 204 -20.13 -9.86 -11.16
C ILE A 204 -20.58 -9.48 -9.76
N TYR A 205 -21.18 -8.30 -9.61
CA TYR A 205 -21.78 -7.88 -8.34
C TYR A 205 -23.01 -8.74 -8.02
N ILE A 206 -23.02 -9.34 -6.83
CA ILE A 206 -24.12 -10.19 -6.36
C ILE A 206 -25.09 -9.40 -5.47
N GLY A 207 -24.54 -8.61 -4.56
CA GLY A 207 -25.32 -7.83 -3.61
C GLY A 207 -24.49 -7.36 -2.44
N ASN A 208 -25.14 -6.61 -1.54
CA ASN A 208 -24.54 -6.20 -0.26
C ASN A 208 -25.13 -7.05 0.88
N PHE A 209 -24.27 -7.78 1.58
CA PHE A 209 -24.63 -8.72 2.65
C PHE A 209 -23.82 -8.42 3.89
N THR A 210 -24.32 -7.55 4.75
CA THR A 210 -23.65 -7.08 5.98
C THR A 210 -23.63 -8.12 7.12
N GLY A 211 -24.33 -9.24 6.95
CA GLY A 211 -24.45 -10.30 7.98
C GLY A 211 -23.51 -11.49 7.78
N ILE A 212 -22.59 -11.45 6.81
CA ILE A 212 -21.60 -12.51 6.65
C ILE A 212 -20.59 -12.40 7.79
N ALA A 213 -20.69 -13.30 8.75
CA ALA A 213 -19.72 -13.39 9.82
C ALA A 213 -18.45 -14.07 9.32
N ALA A 214 -17.54 -13.30 8.75
CA ALA A 214 -16.20 -13.84 8.50
C ALA A 214 -15.60 -14.32 9.83
N PRO A 215 -14.92 -15.48 9.85
CA PRO A 215 -14.19 -15.89 11.03
C PRO A 215 -13.15 -14.82 11.37
N VAL A 216 -13.39 -14.05 12.43
CA VAL A 216 -12.48 -12.99 12.84
C VAL A 216 -11.35 -13.64 13.60
N ALA A 217 -10.14 -13.58 13.06
CA ALA A 217 -8.97 -13.83 13.86
C ALA A 217 -8.86 -12.70 14.91
N PRO A 218 -8.77 -12.98 16.21
CA PRO A 218 -8.46 -11.96 17.20
C PRO A 218 -7.14 -11.29 16.80
N ASP A 219 -7.07 -9.97 16.82
CA ASP A 219 -5.91 -9.15 16.43
C ASP A 219 -5.58 -9.16 14.92
N SER A 220 -6.56 -9.33 14.05
CA SER A 220 -6.40 -9.38 12.59
C SER A 220 -5.80 -8.12 11.95
N GLU A 221 -5.57 -7.06 12.69
CA GLU A 221 -5.05 -5.79 12.16
C GLU A 221 -3.65 -5.90 11.55
N ILE A 222 -2.87 -6.89 11.95
CA ILE A 222 -1.44 -6.99 11.61
C ILE A 222 -1.18 -8.03 10.50
N TYR A 223 -2.10 -8.97 10.25
CA TYR A 223 -1.77 -10.18 9.48
C TYR A 223 -2.45 -10.34 8.12
N SER A 224 -3.25 -9.38 7.67
CA SER A 224 -3.83 -9.43 6.32
C SER A 224 -2.73 -9.36 5.27
N ARG A 225 -2.68 -10.36 4.39
CA ARG A 225 -1.73 -10.40 3.27
C ARG A 225 -2.23 -9.53 2.12
N PHE A 226 -1.30 -8.86 1.44
CA PHE A 226 -1.61 -8.19 0.19
C PHE A 226 -1.74 -9.21 -0.95
N ILE A 227 -2.84 -9.08 -1.71
CA ILE A 227 -3.09 -9.83 -2.93
C ILE A 227 -3.23 -8.82 -4.07
N ALA A 228 -2.39 -8.93 -5.10
CA ALA A 228 -2.56 -8.13 -6.30
C ALA A 228 -3.70 -8.70 -7.17
N VAL A 229 -4.37 -7.85 -7.95
CA VAL A 229 -5.51 -8.26 -8.79
C VAL A 229 -5.16 -9.45 -9.69
N HIS A 230 -4.00 -9.42 -10.33
CA HIS A 230 -3.53 -10.50 -11.21
C HIS A 230 -3.14 -11.80 -10.49
N ASP A 231 -3.05 -11.77 -9.14
CA ASP A 231 -2.67 -12.93 -8.32
C ASP A 231 -3.85 -13.62 -7.64
N ILE A 232 -5.08 -13.11 -7.79
CA ILE A 232 -6.26 -13.60 -7.07
C ILE A 232 -6.41 -15.11 -7.24
N GLU A 233 -6.50 -15.60 -8.48
CA GLU A 233 -6.70 -17.04 -8.74
C GLU A 233 -5.53 -17.90 -8.22
N ARG A 234 -4.30 -17.48 -8.46
CA ARG A 234 -3.12 -18.19 -7.97
C ARG A 234 -3.10 -18.31 -6.45
N LYS A 235 -3.49 -17.24 -5.76
CA LYS A 235 -3.55 -17.22 -4.29
C LYS A 235 -4.70 -18.07 -3.76
N ALA A 236 -5.88 -18.03 -4.41
CA ALA A 236 -7.01 -18.88 -4.05
C ALA A 236 -6.69 -20.36 -4.24
N CYS A 237 -6.06 -20.75 -5.36
CA CYS A 237 -5.61 -22.12 -5.60
C CYS A 237 -4.61 -22.58 -4.54
N TYR A 238 -3.63 -21.73 -4.20
CA TYR A 238 -2.67 -22.04 -3.14
C TYR A 238 -3.37 -22.20 -1.78
N ALA A 239 -4.30 -21.32 -1.46
CA ALA A 239 -5.06 -21.37 -0.21
C ALA A 239 -5.86 -22.69 -0.12
N PHE A 240 -6.57 -23.04 -1.18
CA PHE A 240 -7.36 -24.26 -1.27
C PHE A 240 -6.52 -25.52 -1.02
N HIS A 241 -5.38 -25.64 -1.70
CA HIS A 241 -4.55 -26.86 -1.61
C HIS A 241 -3.69 -26.96 -0.36
N ASN A 242 -3.23 -25.84 0.17
CA ASN A 242 -2.19 -25.85 1.19
C ASN A 242 -2.64 -25.38 2.57
N LEU A 243 -3.72 -24.60 2.65
CA LEU A 243 -4.14 -23.96 3.89
C LEU A 243 -5.52 -24.46 4.35
N GLY A 244 -6.40 -24.80 3.40
CA GLY A 244 -7.70 -25.40 3.65
C GLY A 244 -8.88 -24.43 3.57
N ILE A 245 -10.05 -24.96 3.86
CA ILE A 245 -11.34 -24.28 3.86
C ILE A 245 -11.98 -24.46 5.23
N GLU A 246 -12.56 -23.40 5.77
CA GLU A 246 -13.35 -23.47 7.01
C GLU A 246 -14.82 -23.09 6.72
N TYR A 247 -15.75 -23.89 7.24
CA TYR A 247 -17.19 -23.68 7.13
C TYR A 247 -17.75 -23.09 8.42
N LEU A 248 -18.63 -22.09 8.30
CA LEU A 248 -19.23 -21.44 9.49
C LEU A 248 -20.11 -22.38 10.30
N SER A 249 -20.67 -23.42 9.67
CA SER A 249 -21.53 -24.41 10.32
C SER A 249 -20.81 -25.27 11.36
N ASP A 250 -19.48 -25.35 11.33
CA ASP A 250 -18.72 -26.20 12.23
C ASP A 250 -18.51 -25.59 13.63
N LYS A 251 -18.79 -24.29 13.80
CA LYS A 251 -18.59 -23.60 15.10
C LYS A 251 -19.78 -23.72 16.09
N SER A 252 -20.91 -24.28 15.68
CA SER A 252 -22.08 -24.42 16.56
C SER A 252 -22.10 -25.70 17.41
N GLN A 253 -21.02 -26.51 17.37
CA GLN A 253 -20.94 -27.79 18.09
C GLN A 253 -19.85 -27.88 19.17
N HIS A 254 -19.27 -26.74 19.59
CA HIS A 254 -18.29 -26.76 20.69
C HIS A 254 -18.60 -25.75 21.78
#